data_44dc77c13f27badff9c92eb54f021fb8
#
_entry.id   44dc77c13f27badff9c92eb54f021fb8
#
_cell.length_a   1.000
_cell.length_b   1.000
_cell.length_c   1.000
_cell.angle_alpha   90.00
_cell.angle_beta   90.00
_cell.angle_gamma   90.00
#
_symmetry.space_group_name_H-M   'P 1'
#
loop_
_entity.id
_entity.type
_entity.pdbx_description
1 polymer ?
#
loop_
_entity_poly.entity_id
_entity_poly.type
_entity_poly.pdbx_seq_one_letter_code
_entity_poly.pdbx_strand_id
1 'polypeptide(L)'
;MFVSSPQGENTIRYWREAVAGTLAVVLVAVAFVVPYLGNELVTPIINRTPQQVRDFADAAPLFGFREIHVGWGTPFAVLIAVATVLWGPTVARRLSWTRLLVVVWGASAAWTMSLAMVDGWKRGFVNRLASTDEYLHEVPGVTDIPATLRGFSERILDYQADSWTTHVSGHPPGALLTFVWLDRLGLGGGAWAATLCVLVGTSAAVALVVTLRVLGDENIARRAAPFV
;
A
#
# COMPACT_ATOMS: atom_id res chain seq x y z
N MET A 1 46.69 -16.37 17.73
CA MET A 1 45.78 -15.29 17.34
C MET A 1 45.53 -15.44 15.83
N PHE A 2 44.44 -16.12 15.44
CA PHE A 2 44.14 -16.35 14.02
C PHE A 2 43.40 -15.10 13.48
N VAL A 3 44.09 -14.34 12.61
CA VAL A 3 43.46 -13.23 11.88
C VAL A 3 42.71 -13.89 10.70
N SER A 4 41.38 -13.87 10.78
CA SER A 4 40.56 -14.30 9.64
C SER A 4 40.78 -13.38 8.46
N SER A 5 40.99 -13.94 7.27
CA SER A 5 41.23 -13.15 6.07
C SER A 5 39.94 -12.42 5.66
N PRO A 6 40.02 -11.16 5.17
CA PRO A 6 38.85 -10.39 4.71
C PRO A 6 38.02 -11.09 3.61
N GLN A 7 38.64 -12.03 2.87
CA GLN A 7 37.95 -12.81 1.83
C GLN A 7 36.96 -13.85 2.42
N GLY A 8 37.29 -14.44 3.58
CA GLY A 8 36.41 -15.41 4.22
C GLY A 8 35.10 -14.78 4.77
N GLU A 9 35.19 -13.58 5.36
CA GLU A 9 34.02 -12.85 5.85
C GLU A 9 33.06 -12.44 4.74
N ASN A 10 33.58 -11.99 3.61
CA ASN A 10 32.75 -11.64 2.45
C ASN A 10 32.02 -12.87 1.88
N THR A 11 32.68 -14.02 1.76
CA THR A 11 32.07 -15.25 1.25
C THR A 11 30.93 -15.73 2.16
N ILE A 12 31.13 -15.72 3.48
CA ILE A 12 30.10 -16.11 4.45
C ILE A 12 28.88 -15.16 4.39
N ARG A 13 29.12 -13.88 4.21
CA ARG A 13 28.05 -12.88 4.06
C ARG A 13 27.22 -13.10 2.81
N TYR A 14 27.86 -13.31 1.66
CA TYR A 14 27.16 -13.61 0.39
C TYR A 14 26.33 -14.89 0.49
N TRP A 15 26.84 -15.94 1.13
CA TRP A 15 26.09 -17.18 1.36
C TRP A 15 24.84 -16.94 2.22
N ARG A 16 24.96 -16.18 3.27
CA ARG A 16 23.81 -15.87 4.14
C ARG A 16 22.75 -15.06 3.40
N GLU A 17 23.14 -14.07 2.61
CA GLU A 17 22.23 -13.26 1.80
C GLU A 17 21.57 -14.13 0.69
N ALA A 18 22.32 -15.00 0.03
CA ALA A 18 21.78 -15.93 -0.95
C ALA A 18 20.79 -16.91 -0.35
N VAL A 19 21.11 -17.49 0.81
CA VAL A 19 20.20 -18.39 1.54
C VAL A 19 18.94 -17.67 1.97
N ALA A 20 19.04 -16.47 2.54
CA ALA A 20 17.88 -15.68 2.94
C ALA A 20 16.99 -15.33 1.73
N GLY A 21 17.59 -14.93 0.61
CA GLY A 21 16.86 -14.66 -0.64
C GLY A 21 16.16 -15.89 -1.18
N THR A 22 16.84 -17.02 -1.19
CA THR A 22 16.25 -18.31 -1.63
C THR A 22 15.09 -18.72 -0.73
N LEU A 23 15.24 -18.61 0.59
CA LEU A 23 14.19 -18.93 1.54
C LEU A 23 12.96 -18.01 1.36
N ALA A 24 13.18 -16.72 1.10
CA ALA A 24 12.10 -15.80 0.81
C ALA A 24 11.34 -16.18 -0.47
N VAL A 25 12.05 -16.51 -1.55
CA VAL A 25 11.45 -16.97 -2.81
C VAL A 25 10.67 -18.27 -2.61
N VAL A 26 11.25 -19.24 -1.88
CA VAL A 26 10.57 -20.51 -1.56
C VAL A 26 9.33 -20.28 -0.73
N LEU A 27 9.38 -19.39 0.27
CA LEU A 27 8.22 -19.05 1.10
C LEU A 27 7.08 -18.46 0.27
N VAL A 28 7.41 -17.53 -0.63
CA VAL A 28 6.44 -16.94 -1.55
C VAL A 28 5.85 -18.01 -2.48
N ALA A 29 6.70 -18.87 -3.08
CA ALA A 29 6.24 -19.94 -3.94
C ALA A 29 5.32 -20.92 -3.20
N VAL A 30 5.65 -21.30 -1.96
CA VAL A 30 4.83 -22.15 -1.10
C VAL A 30 3.48 -21.49 -0.81
N ALA A 31 3.47 -20.19 -0.47
CA ALA A 31 2.24 -19.44 -0.23
C ALA A 31 1.31 -19.41 -1.44
N PHE A 32 1.85 -19.43 -2.68
CA PHE A 32 1.05 -19.52 -3.90
C PHE A 32 0.60 -20.94 -4.25
N VAL A 33 1.42 -21.95 -3.99
CA VAL A 33 1.18 -23.33 -4.45
C VAL A 33 0.30 -24.11 -3.46
N VAL A 34 0.55 -23.98 -2.15
CA VAL A 34 -0.13 -24.78 -1.11
C VAL A 34 -1.66 -24.63 -1.14
N PRO A 35 -2.26 -23.43 -1.34
CA PRO A 35 -3.71 -23.30 -1.43
C PRO A 35 -4.32 -24.09 -2.61
N TYR A 36 -3.60 -24.24 -3.72
CA TYR A 36 -4.08 -25.05 -4.86
C TYR A 36 -4.04 -26.56 -4.62
N LEU A 37 -3.34 -27.02 -3.58
CA LEU A 37 -3.31 -28.43 -3.21
C LEU A 37 -4.54 -28.88 -2.39
N GLY A 38 -5.51 -27.98 -2.21
CA GLY A 38 -6.80 -28.30 -1.58
C GLY A 38 -6.70 -28.65 -0.08
N ASN A 39 -5.70 -28.14 0.63
CA ASN A 39 -5.51 -28.42 2.04
C ASN A 39 -6.39 -27.49 2.89
N GLU A 40 -7.42 -28.03 3.53
CA GLU A 40 -8.36 -27.30 4.39
C GLU A 40 -7.68 -26.54 5.55
N LEU A 41 -6.48 -26.94 5.97
CA LEU A 41 -5.70 -26.27 7.01
C LEU A 41 -5.16 -24.89 6.57
N VAL A 42 -5.08 -24.64 5.27
CA VAL A 42 -4.52 -23.41 4.69
C VAL A 42 -5.61 -22.52 4.10
N THR A 43 -6.80 -23.05 3.89
CA THR A 43 -7.94 -22.28 3.41
C THR A 43 -8.55 -21.53 4.61
N PRO A 44 -8.57 -20.20 4.63
CA PRO A 44 -9.18 -19.49 5.75
C PRO A 44 -10.66 -19.85 5.87
N ILE A 45 -11.12 -20.08 7.10
CA ILE A 45 -12.55 -20.23 7.40
C ILE A 45 -13.17 -18.84 7.24
N ILE A 46 -13.76 -18.60 6.10
CA ILE A 46 -14.47 -17.34 5.85
C ILE A 46 -15.92 -17.57 6.25
N ASN A 47 -16.37 -16.91 7.31
CA ASN A 47 -17.77 -16.91 7.76
C ASN A 47 -18.66 -16.07 6.81
N ARG A 48 -18.66 -16.44 5.53
CA ARG A 48 -19.46 -15.80 4.50
C ARG A 48 -20.32 -16.85 3.78
N THR A 49 -21.41 -16.41 3.17
CA THR A 49 -22.23 -17.32 2.35
C THR A 49 -21.40 -17.86 1.18
N PRO A 50 -21.71 -19.09 0.68
CA PRO A 50 -21.00 -19.67 -0.47
C PRO A 50 -20.97 -18.77 -1.71
N GLN A 51 -21.96 -17.90 -1.85
CA GLN A 51 -22.03 -16.91 -2.93
C GLN A 51 -20.97 -15.82 -2.74
N GLN A 52 -20.88 -15.25 -1.53
CA GLN A 52 -19.91 -14.22 -1.18
C GLN A 52 -18.46 -14.72 -1.23
N VAL A 53 -18.23 -16.01 -0.91
CA VAL A 53 -16.91 -16.64 -1.03
C VAL A 53 -16.50 -16.78 -2.49
N ARG A 54 -17.42 -17.14 -3.39
CA ARG A 54 -17.14 -17.24 -4.82
C ARG A 54 -16.78 -15.91 -5.45
N ASP A 55 -17.37 -14.83 -4.95
CA ASP A 55 -17.14 -13.48 -5.50
C ASP A 55 -15.82 -12.87 -5.06
N PHE A 56 -15.16 -13.41 -4.00
CA PHE A 56 -13.95 -12.82 -3.41
C PHE A 56 -12.73 -13.75 -3.32
N ALA A 57 -12.86 -15.04 -3.60
CA ALA A 57 -11.88 -16.02 -3.14
C ALA A 57 -11.15 -16.79 -4.25
N ASP A 58 -11.13 -16.32 -5.48
CA ASP A 58 -10.59 -17.09 -6.61
C ASP A 58 -9.07 -17.14 -6.71
N ALA A 59 -8.35 -16.25 -6.06
CA ALA A 59 -6.89 -16.18 -6.17
C ALA A 59 -6.20 -16.25 -4.80
N ALA A 60 -5.93 -17.46 -4.33
CA ALA A 60 -5.03 -17.67 -3.22
C ALA A 60 -3.61 -17.16 -3.58
N PRO A 61 -2.83 -16.63 -2.63
CA PRO A 61 -3.10 -16.47 -1.21
C PRO A 61 -3.85 -15.16 -0.86
N LEU A 62 -4.04 -14.25 -1.79
CA LEU A 62 -4.61 -12.93 -1.53
C LEU A 62 -6.14 -12.91 -1.59
N PHE A 63 -6.77 -14.02 -1.98
CA PHE A 63 -8.23 -14.17 -2.09
C PHE A 63 -8.89 -13.00 -2.82
N GLY A 64 -8.38 -12.66 -4.00
CA GLY A 64 -8.90 -11.64 -4.90
C GLY A 64 -9.09 -12.18 -6.30
N PHE A 65 -9.73 -11.42 -7.16
CA PHE A 65 -9.86 -11.78 -8.57
C PHE A 65 -8.49 -11.70 -9.26
N ARG A 66 -8.13 -12.75 -10.00
CA ARG A 66 -6.95 -12.76 -10.85
C ARG A 66 -7.29 -12.16 -12.22
N GLU A 67 -7.42 -10.87 -12.27
CA GLU A 67 -7.59 -10.12 -13.50
C GLU A 67 -6.26 -9.47 -13.92
N ILE A 68 -5.59 -10.06 -14.90
CA ILE A 68 -4.43 -9.43 -15.52
C ILE A 68 -4.93 -8.51 -16.62
N HIS A 69 -4.79 -7.21 -16.41
CA HIS A 69 -5.15 -6.23 -17.44
C HIS A 69 -4.06 -5.17 -17.60
N VAL A 70 -4.05 -4.57 -18.77
CA VAL A 70 -3.09 -3.52 -19.16
C VAL A 70 -3.91 -2.30 -19.56
N GLY A 71 -3.59 -1.18 -18.96
CA GLY A 71 -4.21 0.10 -19.26
C GLY A 71 -3.19 1.15 -19.67
N TRP A 72 -3.65 2.35 -19.95
CA TRP A 72 -2.79 3.45 -20.40
C TRP A 72 -1.77 3.90 -19.33
N GLY A 73 -2.00 3.62 -18.06
CA GLY A 73 -1.03 3.86 -16.98
C GLY A 73 0.12 2.87 -16.94
N THR A 74 -0.06 1.65 -17.49
CA THR A 74 0.93 0.57 -17.45
C THR A 74 2.32 0.97 -18.01
N PRO A 75 2.43 1.57 -19.22
CA PRO A 75 3.74 1.95 -19.74
C PRO A 75 4.46 2.96 -18.86
N PHE A 76 3.76 3.90 -18.25
CA PHE A 76 4.35 4.88 -17.33
C PHE A 76 4.83 4.22 -16.04
N ALA A 77 4.04 3.33 -15.45
CA ALA A 77 4.46 2.57 -14.26
C ALA A 77 5.73 1.75 -14.55
N VAL A 78 5.77 1.04 -15.68
CA VAL A 78 6.95 0.26 -16.08
C VAL A 78 8.17 1.17 -16.32
N LEU A 79 7.99 2.30 -17.01
CA LEU A 79 9.08 3.25 -17.26
C LEU A 79 9.65 3.81 -15.95
N ILE A 80 8.80 4.21 -15.00
CA ILE A 80 9.23 4.71 -13.70
C ILE A 80 9.98 3.62 -12.93
N ALA A 81 9.45 2.40 -12.90
CA ALA A 81 10.10 1.26 -12.23
C ALA A 81 11.48 0.98 -12.82
N VAL A 82 11.58 0.88 -14.16
CA VAL A 82 12.86 0.66 -14.85
C VAL A 82 13.83 1.82 -14.60
N ALA A 83 13.38 3.06 -14.70
CA ALA A 83 14.19 4.24 -14.42
C ALA A 83 14.72 4.23 -12.97
N THR A 84 13.88 3.87 -12.02
CA THR A 84 14.25 3.77 -10.61
C THR A 84 15.30 2.68 -10.38
N VAL A 85 15.15 1.51 -10.99
CA VAL A 85 16.13 0.42 -10.86
C VAL A 85 17.48 0.79 -11.51
N LEU A 86 17.44 1.36 -12.70
CA LEU A 86 18.69 1.63 -13.46
C LEU A 86 19.44 2.88 -12.94
N TRP A 87 18.73 3.95 -12.63
CA TRP A 87 19.34 5.25 -12.30
C TRP A 87 19.16 5.65 -10.84
N GLY A 88 18.17 5.10 -10.13
CA GLY A 88 17.88 5.42 -8.74
C GLY A 88 19.11 5.37 -7.82
N PRO A 89 19.94 4.30 -7.84
CA PRO A 89 21.14 4.23 -7.01
C PRO A 89 22.15 5.36 -7.29
N THR A 90 22.27 5.78 -8.55
CA THR A 90 23.17 6.88 -8.93
C THR A 90 22.62 8.22 -8.53
N VAL A 91 21.34 8.45 -8.75
CA VAL A 91 20.61 9.66 -8.33
C VAL A 91 20.67 9.81 -6.81
N ALA A 92 20.40 8.76 -6.06
CA ALA A 92 20.43 8.77 -4.60
C ALA A 92 21.80 9.15 -4.01
N ARG A 93 22.89 8.77 -4.67
CA ARG A 93 24.26 9.15 -4.25
C ARG A 93 24.62 10.59 -4.59
N ARG A 94 24.08 11.15 -5.69
CA ARG A 94 24.51 12.47 -6.21
C ARG A 94 23.68 13.64 -5.69
N LEU A 95 22.42 13.42 -5.34
CA LEU A 95 21.54 14.50 -4.90
C LEU A 95 21.86 14.95 -3.48
N SER A 96 21.65 16.25 -3.18
CA SER A 96 21.57 16.73 -1.81
C SER A 96 20.41 16.04 -1.08
N TRP A 97 20.50 15.94 0.25
CA TRP A 97 19.53 15.22 1.07
C TRP A 97 18.08 15.66 0.78
N THR A 98 17.82 16.96 0.86
CA THR A 98 16.46 17.49 0.60
C THR A 98 15.95 17.16 -0.79
N ARG A 99 16.82 17.30 -1.82
CA ARG A 99 16.43 16.94 -3.21
C ARG A 99 16.15 15.45 -3.35
N LEU A 100 16.90 14.59 -2.65
CA LEU A 100 16.65 13.16 -2.62
C LEU A 100 15.25 12.86 -2.08
N LEU A 101 14.86 13.45 -0.94
CA LEU A 101 13.53 13.25 -0.37
C LEU A 101 12.41 13.70 -1.31
N VAL A 102 12.57 14.84 -1.99
CA VAL A 102 11.61 15.32 -3.00
C VAL A 102 11.50 14.34 -4.17
N VAL A 103 12.63 13.82 -4.65
CA VAL A 103 12.64 12.84 -5.76
C VAL A 103 12.02 11.52 -5.33
N VAL A 104 12.29 11.02 -4.13
CA VAL A 104 11.66 9.81 -3.58
C VAL A 104 10.15 9.98 -3.51
N TRP A 105 9.68 11.10 -2.94
CA TRP A 105 8.25 11.39 -2.88
C TRP A 105 7.61 11.50 -4.27
N GLY A 106 8.23 12.27 -5.15
CA GLY A 106 7.71 12.49 -6.50
C GLY A 106 7.68 11.22 -7.36
N ALA A 107 8.72 10.38 -7.29
CA ALA A 107 8.78 9.10 -7.99
C ALA A 107 7.71 8.13 -7.46
N SER A 108 7.55 8.03 -6.13
CA SER A 108 6.52 7.22 -5.49
C SER A 108 5.11 7.69 -5.89
N ALA A 109 4.86 9.02 -5.86
CA ALA A 109 3.57 9.59 -6.26
C ALA A 109 3.28 9.35 -7.76
N ALA A 110 4.27 9.56 -8.63
CA ALA A 110 4.13 9.33 -10.06
C ALA A 110 3.87 7.85 -10.37
N TRP A 111 4.56 6.94 -9.69
CA TRP A 111 4.35 5.51 -9.87
C TRP A 111 2.98 5.06 -9.37
N THR A 112 2.57 5.49 -8.18
CA THR A 112 1.24 5.22 -7.61
C THR A 112 0.12 5.75 -8.52
N MET A 113 0.28 6.98 -9.02
CA MET A 113 -0.68 7.55 -9.98
C MET A 113 -0.72 6.75 -11.29
N SER A 114 0.43 6.32 -11.79
CA SER A 114 0.50 5.49 -13.01
C SER A 114 -0.20 4.15 -12.82
N LEU A 115 -0.05 3.51 -11.66
CA LEU A 115 -0.77 2.28 -11.32
C LEU A 115 -2.28 2.51 -11.21
N ALA A 116 -2.72 3.59 -10.56
CA ALA A 116 -4.13 3.96 -10.53
C ALA A 116 -4.71 4.15 -11.94
N MET A 117 -3.93 4.71 -12.84
CA MET A 117 -4.34 4.93 -14.23
C MET A 117 -4.35 3.66 -15.10
N VAL A 118 -3.89 2.52 -14.61
CA VAL A 118 -4.12 1.22 -15.28
C VAL A 118 -5.61 0.94 -15.40
N ASP A 119 -6.38 1.20 -14.34
CA ASP A 119 -7.84 1.11 -14.35
C ASP A 119 -8.53 2.37 -14.92
N GLY A 120 -7.77 3.40 -15.22
CA GLY A 120 -8.26 4.69 -15.72
C GLY A 120 -8.79 5.61 -14.62
N TRP A 121 -9.04 6.88 -15.02
CA TRP A 121 -9.39 7.96 -14.09
C TRP A 121 -10.58 7.67 -13.17
N LYS A 122 -11.67 7.15 -13.74
CA LYS A 122 -12.88 6.89 -12.95
C LYS A 122 -12.70 5.69 -12.01
N ARG A 123 -12.40 4.52 -12.57
CA ARG A 123 -12.34 3.27 -11.81
C ARG A 123 -11.10 3.20 -10.90
N GLY A 124 -9.94 3.62 -11.39
CA GLY A 124 -8.67 3.50 -10.68
C GLY A 124 -8.39 4.61 -9.67
N PHE A 125 -9.01 5.78 -9.85
CA PHE A 125 -8.71 6.94 -9.02
C PHE A 125 -9.95 7.53 -8.32
N VAL A 126 -10.90 8.11 -9.07
CA VAL A 126 -12.00 8.90 -8.47
C VAL A 126 -12.98 8.04 -7.67
N ASN A 127 -13.36 6.88 -8.18
CA ASN A 127 -14.45 6.08 -7.59
C ASN A 127 -13.97 5.09 -6.52
N ARG A 128 -12.67 4.98 -6.25
CA ARG A 128 -12.16 4.01 -5.27
C ARG A 128 -12.69 4.24 -3.86
N LEU A 129 -12.84 5.49 -3.45
CA LEU A 129 -13.36 5.86 -2.12
C LEU A 129 -14.83 6.26 -2.14
N ALA A 130 -15.49 6.17 -3.30
CA ALA A 130 -16.87 6.61 -3.49
C ALA A 130 -17.89 5.45 -3.64
N SER A 131 -17.46 4.20 -3.48
CA SER A 131 -18.36 3.05 -3.46
C SER A 131 -19.19 3.03 -2.18
N THR A 132 -20.26 2.20 -2.18
CA THR A 132 -21.20 2.09 -1.05
C THR A 132 -20.57 1.57 0.24
N ASP A 133 -19.40 0.90 0.13
CA ASP A 133 -18.67 0.34 1.28
C ASP A 133 -17.58 1.27 1.81
N GLU A 134 -17.42 2.45 1.18
CA GLU A 134 -16.31 3.37 1.40
C GLU A 134 -16.70 4.64 2.15
N TYR A 135 -15.67 5.38 2.59
CA TYR A 135 -15.80 6.56 3.46
C TYR A 135 -16.69 7.67 2.90
N LEU A 136 -16.61 7.97 1.60
CA LEU A 136 -17.31 9.12 1.03
C LEU A 136 -18.82 8.93 1.03
N HIS A 137 -19.29 7.69 1.14
CA HIS A 137 -20.72 7.41 1.31
C HIS A 137 -21.28 7.98 2.62
N GLU A 138 -20.49 7.96 3.69
CA GLU A 138 -20.89 8.41 5.01
C GLU A 138 -20.69 9.92 5.26
N VAL A 139 -19.84 10.58 4.46
CA VAL A 139 -19.49 12.00 4.66
C VAL A 139 -20.70 12.92 4.73
N PRO A 140 -21.73 12.81 3.84
CA PRO A 140 -22.91 13.70 3.92
C PRO A 140 -23.73 13.53 5.20
N GLY A 141 -23.69 12.36 5.83
CA GLY A 141 -24.39 12.07 7.09
C GLY A 141 -23.74 12.68 8.33
N VAL A 142 -22.48 13.10 8.25
CA VAL A 142 -21.74 13.69 9.38
C VAL A 142 -21.99 15.19 9.48
N THR A 143 -23.15 15.58 10.00
CA THR A 143 -23.51 16.99 10.19
C THR A 143 -22.94 17.56 11.48
N ASP A 144 -22.96 16.78 12.57
CA ASP A 144 -22.42 17.12 13.90
C ASP A 144 -21.29 16.16 14.28
N ILE A 145 -20.04 16.64 14.20
CA ILE A 145 -18.84 15.84 14.52
C ILE A 145 -18.84 15.38 15.99
N PRO A 146 -19.10 16.22 17.00
CA PRO A 146 -19.18 15.78 18.38
C PRO A 146 -20.24 14.69 18.62
N ALA A 147 -21.42 14.80 18.03
CA ALA A 147 -22.45 13.76 18.12
C ALA A 147 -22.01 12.46 17.43
N THR A 148 -21.44 12.56 16.23
CA THR A 148 -20.89 11.43 15.49
C THR A 148 -19.82 10.68 16.29
N LEU A 149 -18.90 11.40 16.95
CA LEU A 149 -17.84 10.77 17.75
C LEU A 149 -18.39 10.07 19.00
N ARG A 150 -19.41 10.65 19.67
CA ARG A 150 -20.03 10.00 20.83
C ARG A 150 -20.77 8.71 20.48
N GLY A 151 -21.50 8.70 19.37
CA GLY A 151 -22.26 7.53 18.90
C GLY A 151 -21.51 6.61 17.95
N PHE A 152 -20.21 6.86 17.68
CA PHE A 152 -19.49 6.14 16.65
C PHE A 152 -19.44 4.63 16.86
N SER A 153 -19.17 4.20 18.11
CA SER A 153 -19.06 2.78 18.47
C SER A 153 -20.38 2.03 18.42
N GLU A 154 -21.52 2.73 18.55
CA GLU A 154 -22.86 2.12 18.51
C GLU A 154 -23.22 1.61 17.12
N ARG A 155 -22.59 2.16 16.08
CA ARG A 155 -22.81 1.86 14.66
C ARG A 155 -21.76 0.93 14.03
N ILE A 156 -20.82 0.39 14.83
CA ILE A 156 -19.72 -0.49 14.32
C ILE A 156 -20.24 -1.87 13.96
N LEU A 157 -21.22 -2.40 14.70
CA LEU A 157 -21.73 -3.75 14.46
C LEU A 157 -22.45 -3.81 13.11
N ASP A 158 -21.99 -4.74 12.28
CA ASP A 158 -22.56 -4.97 10.95
C ASP A 158 -23.98 -5.57 11.03
N TYR A 159 -24.74 -5.45 9.94
CA TYR A 159 -26.12 -5.96 9.79
C TYR A 159 -27.19 -5.26 10.65
N GLN A 160 -26.94 -4.07 11.15
CA GLN A 160 -27.96 -3.22 11.74
C GLN A 160 -28.43 -2.17 10.73
N ALA A 161 -29.63 -1.60 10.96
CA ALA A 161 -30.24 -0.67 10.02
C ALA A 161 -29.42 0.62 9.80
N ASP A 162 -28.59 0.99 10.79
CA ASP A 162 -27.79 2.20 10.82
C ASP A 162 -26.28 1.92 10.95
N SER A 163 -25.82 0.69 10.65
CA SER A 163 -24.41 0.34 10.68
C SER A 163 -23.58 1.27 9.78
N TRP A 164 -22.37 1.61 10.23
CA TRP A 164 -21.39 2.22 9.34
C TRP A 164 -21.09 1.34 8.14
N THR A 165 -20.70 1.94 7.03
CA THR A 165 -20.13 1.21 5.90
C THR A 165 -18.92 0.40 6.35
N THR A 166 -18.59 -0.67 5.63
CA THR A 166 -17.56 -1.65 6.00
C THR A 166 -16.22 -1.02 6.38
N HIS A 167 -15.73 -0.07 5.57
CA HIS A 167 -14.44 0.57 5.84
C HIS A 167 -14.51 1.59 6.99
N VAL A 168 -15.62 2.26 7.18
CA VAL A 168 -15.79 3.17 8.31
C VAL A 168 -15.86 2.41 9.64
N SER A 169 -16.60 1.30 9.70
CA SER A 169 -16.67 0.45 10.90
C SER A 169 -15.34 -0.20 11.27
N GLY A 170 -14.51 -0.52 10.28
CA GLY A 170 -13.20 -1.17 10.46
C GLY A 170 -12.05 -0.25 10.89
N HIS A 171 -12.26 1.07 10.90
CA HIS A 171 -11.20 2.04 11.17
C HIS A 171 -11.58 3.04 12.25
N PRO A 172 -10.59 3.69 12.92
CA PRO A 172 -10.89 4.79 13.84
C PRO A 172 -11.65 5.94 13.16
N PRO A 173 -12.50 6.67 13.88
CA PRO A 173 -13.31 7.76 13.33
C PRO A 173 -12.50 8.89 12.68
N GLY A 174 -11.22 9.03 13.04
CA GLY A 174 -10.30 9.98 12.41
C GLY A 174 -10.14 9.80 10.91
N ALA A 175 -10.27 8.57 10.40
CA ALA A 175 -10.23 8.29 8.96
C ALA A 175 -11.42 8.92 8.24
N LEU A 176 -12.65 8.72 8.76
CA LEU A 176 -13.87 9.37 8.25
C LEU A 176 -13.78 10.88 8.34
N LEU A 177 -13.37 11.41 9.51
CA LEU A 177 -13.27 12.85 9.75
C LEU A 177 -12.31 13.55 8.80
N THR A 178 -11.27 12.88 8.34
CA THR A 178 -10.35 13.43 7.32
C THR A 178 -11.12 13.82 6.06
N PHE A 179 -12.01 12.97 5.57
CA PHE A 179 -12.82 13.26 4.39
C PHE A 179 -13.94 14.24 4.68
N VAL A 180 -14.52 14.23 5.88
CA VAL A 180 -15.50 15.26 6.33
C VAL A 180 -14.88 16.65 6.33
N TRP A 181 -13.64 16.80 6.84
CA TRP A 181 -12.95 18.08 6.80
C TRP A 181 -12.60 18.51 5.39
N LEU A 182 -12.17 17.56 4.54
CA LEU A 182 -11.90 17.85 3.13
C LEU A 182 -13.14 18.40 2.42
N ASP A 183 -14.29 17.78 2.64
CA ASP A 183 -15.58 18.21 2.09
C ASP A 183 -15.97 19.60 2.59
N ARG A 184 -15.86 19.87 3.89
CA ARG A 184 -16.14 21.18 4.49
C ARG A 184 -15.26 22.33 3.99
N LEU A 185 -14.04 21.98 3.51
CA LEU A 185 -13.15 22.94 2.86
C LEU A 185 -13.50 23.18 1.37
N GLY A 186 -14.58 22.58 0.87
CA GLY A 186 -14.97 22.67 -0.54
C GLY A 186 -14.16 21.74 -1.46
N LEU A 187 -13.40 20.81 -0.89
CA LEU A 187 -12.60 19.81 -1.60
C LEU A 187 -13.27 18.42 -1.53
N GLY A 188 -14.59 18.38 -1.61
CA GLY A 188 -15.36 17.15 -1.56
C GLY A 188 -15.22 16.30 -2.81
N GLY A 189 -15.58 15.01 -2.68
CA GLY A 189 -15.63 14.05 -3.76
C GLY A 189 -14.36 13.24 -3.97
N GLY A 190 -14.50 12.20 -4.80
CA GLY A 190 -13.50 11.15 -4.94
C GLY A 190 -12.15 11.61 -5.49
N ALA A 191 -12.13 12.61 -6.37
CA ALA A 191 -10.88 13.11 -6.94
C ALA A 191 -9.98 13.76 -5.87
N TRP A 192 -10.55 14.58 -4.99
CA TRP A 192 -9.80 15.21 -3.90
C TRP A 192 -9.39 14.22 -2.83
N ALA A 193 -10.31 13.31 -2.47
CA ALA A 193 -10.01 12.24 -1.52
C ALA A 193 -8.84 11.35 -2.02
N ALA A 194 -8.90 10.91 -3.28
CA ALA A 194 -7.83 10.11 -3.88
C ALA A 194 -6.50 10.89 -3.98
N THR A 195 -6.56 12.19 -4.33
CA THR A 195 -5.38 13.06 -4.36
C THR A 195 -4.73 13.13 -2.98
N LEU A 196 -5.52 13.37 -1.92
CA LEU A 196 -5.01 13.39 -0.55
C LEU A 196 -4.36 12.06 -0.18
N CYS A 197 -5.03 10.93 -0.47
CA CYS A 197 -4.50 9.59 -0.19
C CYS A 197 -3.18 9.33 -0.91
N VAL A 198 -3.05 9.71 -2.18
CA VAL A 198 -1.81 9.55 -2.93
C VAL A 198 -0.70 10.42 -2.35
N LEU A 199 -0.96 11.71 -2.12
CA LEU A 199 0.06 12.63 -1.62
C LEU A 199 0.56 12.25 -0.21
N VAL A 200 -0.36 11.87 0.68
CA VAL A 200 -0.02 11.46 2.05
C VAL A 200 0.57 10.05 2.06
N GLY A 201 -0.05 9.10 1.34
CA GLY A 201 0.42 7.71 1.30
C GLY A 201 1.85 7.59 0.77
N THR A 202 2.18 8.32 -0.30
CA THR A 202 3.53 8.32 -0.87
C THR A 202 4.58 9.00 0.01
N SER A 203 4.17 9.81 1.00
CA SER A 203 5.09 10.35 2.00
C SER A 203 5.67 9.27 2.93
N ALA A 204 5.06 8.09 2.98
CA ALA A 204 5.60 6.94 3.73
C ALA A 204 6.99 6.52 3.22
N ALA A 205 7.23 6.59 1.90
CA ALA A 205 8.54 6.34 1.32
C ALA A 205 9.59 7.31 1.87
N VAL A 206 9.25 8.60 1.95
CA VAL A 206 10.12 9.63 2.54
C VAL A 206 10.36 9.37 4.03
N ALA A 207 9.29 9.06 4.77
CA ALA A 207 9.39 8.76 6.20
C ALA A 207 10.32 7.56 6.45
N LEU A 208 10.24 6.50 5.63
CA LEU A 208 11.12 5.35 5.72
C LEU A 208 12.58 5.72 5.46
N VAL A 209 12.87 6.51 4.41
CA VAL A 209 14.23 6.96 4.11
C VAL A 209 14.79 7.83 5.25
N VAL A 210 13.98 8.72 5.83
CA VAL A 210 14.37 9.53 7.00
C VAL A 210 14.63 8.65 8.22
N THR A 211 13.77 7.67 8.49
CA THR A 211 13.93 6.71 9.58
C THR A 211 15.24 5.92 9.45
N LEU A 212 15.54 5.42 8.26
CA LEU A 212 16.79 4.71 7.99
C LEU A 212 18.03 5.59 8.23
N ARG A 213 17.94 6.88 7.93
CA ARG A 213 19.02 7.82 8.24
C ARG A 213 19.19 8.05 9.76
N VAL A 214 18.09 8.14 10.50
CA VAL A 214 18.11 8.40 11.95
C VAL A 214 18.57 7.17 12.73
N LEU A 215 18.09 5.98 12.37
CA LEU A 215 18.42 4.72 13.06
C LEU A 215 19.74 4.10 12.59
N GLY A 216 20.19 4.41 11.40
CA GLY A 216 21.43 3.93 10.82
C GLY A 216 22.37 5.08 10.47
N ASP A 217 22.60 5.27 9.18
CA ASP A 217 23.36 6.38 8.65
C ASP A 217 22.82 6.85 7.28
N GLU A 218 23.37 7.95 6.79
CA GLU A 218 22.94 8.51 5.51
C GLU A 218 23.26 7.58 4.31
N ASN A 219 24.32 6.75 4.39
CA ASN A 219 24.66 5.81 3.33
C ASN A 219 23.62 4.70 3.22
N ILE A 220 23.16 4.16 4.35
CA ILE A 220 22.11 3.15 4.39
C ILE A 220 20.82 3.72 3.78
N ALA A 221 20.40 4.91 4.23
CA ALA A 221 19.23 5.60 3.72
C ALA A 221 19.31 5.84 2.20
N ARG A 222 20.46 6.31 1.70
CA ARG A 222 20.68 6.54 0.26
C ARG A 222 20.65 5.26 -0.58
N ARG A 223 21.18 4.16 -0.03
CA ARG A 223 21.12 2.84 -0.71
C ARG A 223 19.72 2.27 -0.77
N ALA A 224 18.92 2.48 0.27
CA ALA A 224 17.54 2.01 0.36
C ALA A 224 16.56 2.86 -0.49
N ALA A 225 16.83 4.17 -0.64
CA ALA A 225 15.92 5.13 -1.27
C ALA A 225 15.32 4.69 -2.63
N PRO A 226 16.01 3.97 -3.53
CA PRO A 226 15.42 3.49 -4.78
C PRO A 226 14.46 2.31 -4.61
N PHE A 227 14.34 1.71 -3.43
CA PHE A 227 13.59 0.47 -3.18
C PHE A 227 12.47 0.65 -2.14
N VAL A 228 12.13 1.88 -1.80
CA VAL A 228 11.10 2.23 -0.80
C VAL A 228 9.91 2.97 -1.41
#